data_e29196bf521ef886b58a7c981e8f3f9b
#
_entry.id   e29196bf521ef886b58a7c981e8f3f9b
#
_cell.length_a   1.000
_cell.length_b   1.000
_cell.length_c   1.000
_cell.angle_alpha   90.00
_cell.angle_beta   90.00
_cell.angle_gamma   90.00
#
_symmetry.space_group_name_H-M   'P 1'
#
loop_
_entity.id
_entity.type
_entity.pdbx_description
1 polymer ?
#
loop_
_entity_poly.entity_id
_entity_poly.type
_entity_poly.pdbx_seq_one_letter_code
_entity_poly.pdbx_strand_id
1 'polypeptide(L)'
;MARNNSSTDTKSGLGGRIAVRLLVAILPIAILVLAVRTTGLIELVDVEQVRALVQRAGIWRVPLFVMLYGLGILAHVPGSVFVGAGVLAFGPGWGLVWCYLGALLGNLLSFGIVRLAGYRPLATRSWPMLERLFLRLVQRPTRSVTAIRIIFPTTAPVNYALALTDIAFPPYLVGSLVGVLPQLVACVWLFAFVFE
;
A
#
# COMPACT_ATOMS: atom_id res chain seq x y z
N MET A 1 7.31 -55.40 14.43
CA MET A 1 6.87 -54.53 13.31
C MET A 1 6.09 -53.34 13.89
N ALA A 2 6.77 -52.26 14.25
CA ALA A 2 6.14 -51.04 14.77
C ALA A 2 6.49 -49.90 13.81
N ARG A 3 5.50 -49.46 13.02
CA ARG A 3 5.62 -48.39 12.01
C ARG A 3 5.42 -47.05 12.68
N ASN A 4 6.48 -46.27 12.65
CA ASN A 4 6.65 -44.95 13.16
C ASN A 4 5.62 -43.96 12.52
N ASN A 5 4.73 -43.37 13.32
CA ASN A 5 3.68 -42.47 12.92
C ASN A 5 3.94 -41.03 13.46
N SER A 6 5.20 -40.57 13.39
CA SER A 6 5.63 -39.30 13.99
C SER A 6 5.74 -38.13 13.00
N SER A 7 5.29 -38.31 11.75
CA SER A 7 5.48 -37.25 10.69
C SER A 7 4.26 -36.37 10.40
N THR A 8 3.11 -36.64 11.04
CA THR A 8 1.86 -35.89 10.78
C THR A 8 1.58 -34.76 11.76
N ASP A 9 2.14 -34.81 12.97
CA ASP A 9 1.86 -33.79 14.01
C ASP A 9 2.64 -32.47 13.85
N THR A 10 3.78 -32.50 13.17
CA THR A 10 4.60 -31.27 13.00
C THR A 10 4.03 -30.31 11.96
N LYS A 11 3.20 -30.81 11.02
CA LYS A 11 2.61 -29.99 9.95
C LYS A 11 1.38 -29.21 10.41
N SER A 12 0.61 -29.71 11.38
CA SER A 12 -0.57 -29.05 11.91
C SER A 12 -0.24 -27.82 12.77
N GLY A 13 0.83 -27.90 13.54
CA GLY A 13 1.28 -26.80 14.41
C GLY A 13 1.85 -25.59 13.66
N LEU A 14 2.48 -25.82 12.50
CA LEU A 14 3.07 -24.74 11.70
C LEU A 14 1.98 -23.97 10.94
N GLY A 15 0.99 -24.68 10.38
CA GLY A 15 -0.15 -24.06 9.69
C GLY A 15 -1.01 -23.20 10.63
N GLY A 16 -1.27 -23.67 11.86
CA GLY A 16 -2.04 -22.92 12.86
C GLY A 16 -1.33 -21.63 13.31
N ARG A 17 -0.01 -21.67 13.51
CA ARG A 17 0.77 -20.48 13.89
C ARG A 17 0.84 -19.43 12.78
N ILE A 18 0.87 -19.85 11.51
CA ILE A 18 0.82 -18.96 10.35
C ILE A 18 -0.58 -18.36 10.23
N ALA A 19 -1.63 -19.15 10.36
CA ALA A 19 -3.01 -18.69 10.33
C ALA A 19 -3.31 -17.66 11.43
N VAL A 20 -2.86 -17.89 12.67
CA VAL A 20 -3.04 -16.95 13.78
C VAL A 20 -2.27 -15.66 13.54
N ARG A 21 -1.05 -15.70 13.00
CA ARG A 21 -0.27 -14.49 12.66
C ARG A 21 -0.91 -13.72 11.52
N LEU A 22 -1.42 -14.42 10.49
CA LEU A 22 -2.21 -13.82 9.41
C LEU A 22 -3.45 -13.12 9.97
N LEU A 23 -4.16 -13.79 10.85
CA LEU A 23 -5.35 -13.24 11.50
C LEU A 23 -5.02 -11.99 12.32
N VAL A 24 -3.96 -12.03 13.12
CA VAL A 24 -3.52 -10.91 13.98
C VAL A 24 -3.07 -9.70 13.19
N ALA A 25 -2.51 -9.87 11.99
CA ALA A 25 -2.08 -8.72 11.19
C ALA A 25 -3.16 -8.23 10.21
N ILE A 26 -3.99 -9.13 9.67
CA ILE A 26 -5.08 -8.75 8.77
C ILE A 26 -6.29 -8.23 9.56
N LEU A 27 -6.55 -8.77 10.74
CA LEU A 27 -7.71 -8.42 11.56
C LEU A 27 -7.77 -6.92 11.93
N PRO A 28 -6.72 -6.27 12.44
CA PRO A 28 -6.78 -4.84 12.72
C PRO A 28 -6.92 -3.99 11.44
N ILE A 29 -6.32 -4.42 10.33
CA ILE A 29 -6.49 -3.76 9.05
C ILE A 29 -7.92 -3.96 8.53
N ALA A 30 -8.45 -5.18 8.62
CA ALA A 30 -9.82 -5.49 8.25
C ALA A 30 -10.84 -4.76 9.13
N ILE A 31 -10.59 -4.69 10.44
CA ILE A 31 -11.42 -3.92 11.39
C ILE A 31 -11.37 -2.44 11.05
N LEU A 32 -10.18 -1.87 10.79
CA LEU A 32 -10.04 -0.48 10.40
C LEU A 32 -10.78 -0.19 9.09
N VAL A 33 -10.60 -1.03 8.07
CA VAL A 33 -11.30 -0.89 6.78
C VAL A 33 -12.81 -1.06 6.95
N LEU A 34 -13.23 -2.04 7.75
CA LEU A 34 -14.65 -2.26 8.03
C LEU A 34 -15.24 -1.09 8.83
N ALA A 35 -14.56 -0.61 9.87
CA ALA A 35 -14.98 0.54 10.65
C ALA A 35 -15.12 1.80 9.77
N VAL A 36 -14.12 2.06 8.91
CA VAL A 36 -14.14 3.20 7.98
C VAL A 36 -15.25 3.05 6.92
N ARG A 37 -15.56 1.82 6.47
CA ARG A 37 -16.66 1.55 5.54
C ARG A 37 -18.03 1.62 6.21
N THR A 38 -18.19 1.04 7.42
CA THR A 38 -19.48 1.03 8.12
C THR A 38 -19.87 2.39 8.68
N THR A 39 -18.88 3.23 8.99
CA THR A 39 -19.15 4.63 9.41
C THR A 39 -19.43 5.57 8.24
N GLY A 40 -19.36 5.07 6.98
CA GLY A 40 -19.54 5.93 5.80
C GLY A 40 -18.42 6.95 5.60
N LEU A 41 -17.35 6.90 6.40
CA LEU A 41 -16.25 7.86 6.34
C LEU A 41 -15.52 7.86 4.99
N ILE A 42 -15.54 6.76 4.23
CA ILE A 42 -14.96 6.73 2.88
C ILE A 42 -15.82 7.54 1.91
N GLU A 43 -17.15 7.49 2.07
CA GLU A 43 -18.08 8.25 1.22
C GLU A 43 -18.08 9.74 1.62
N LEU A 44 -17.71 10.05 2.86
CA LEU A 44 -17.56 11.42 3.37
C LEU A 44 -16.18 12.03 3.09
N VAL A 45 -15.16 11.24 2.75
CA VAL A 45 -13.83 11.78 2.40
C VAL A 45 -13.87 12.31 0.96
N ASP A 46 -14.37 13.49 0.81
CA ASP A 46 -14.39 14.25 -0.44
C ASP A 46 -13.13 15.11 -0.59
N VAL A 47 -12.78 15.39 -1.83
CA VAL A 47 -11.67 16.26 -2.23
C VAL A 47 -11.72 17.61 -1.49
N GLU A 48 -12.91 18.20 -1.41
CA GLU A 48 -13.09 19.53 -0.79
C GLU A 48 -12.91 19.50 0.73
N GLN A 49 -13.30 18.42 1.40
CA GLN A 49 -13.10 18.27 2.84
C GLN A 49 -11.62 18.13 3.19
N VAL A 50 -10.85 17.32 2.43
CA VAL A 50 -9.40 17.19 2.62
C VAL A 50 -8.73 18.53 2.37
N ARG A 51 -9.12 19.23 1.30
CA ARG A 51 -8.63 20.58 0.99
C ARG A 51 -8.88 21.56 2.13
N ALA A 52 -10.13 21.63 2.63
CA ALA A 52 -10.50 22.57 3.68
C ALA A 52 -9.73 22.29 4.99
N LEU A 53 -9.56 21.01 5.37
CA LEU A 53 -8.78 20.62 6.52
C LEU A 53 -7.31 21.04 6.39
N VAL A 54 -6.73 20.79 5.23
CA VAL A 54 -5.33 21.15 4.93
C VAL A 54 -5.11 22.66 4.96
N GLN A 55 -6.05 23.43 4.37
CA GLN A 55 -5.95 24.91 4.36
C GLN A 55 -6.04 25.53 5.75
N ARG A 56 -6.85 24.95 6.65
CA ARG A 56 -6.97 25.42 8.04
C ARG A 56 -5.74 25.14 8.89
N ALA A 57 -4.87 24.22 8.49
CA ALA A 57 -3.69 23.81 9.25
C ALA A 57 -2.52 24.82 9.23
N GLY A 58 -2.62 25.93 8.48
CA GLY A 58 -1.58 26.94 8.42
C GLY A 58 -0.20 26.40 8.02
N ILE A 59 0.81 26.57 8.88
CA ILE A 59 2.18 26.07 8.62
C ILE A 59 2.27 24.55 8.60
N TRP A 60 1.34 23.84 9.24
CA TRP A 60 1.28 22.39 9.31
C TRP A 60 0.59 21.74 8.11
N ARG A 61 0.12 22.55 7.15
CA ARG A 61 -0.65 22.05 6.00
C ARG A 61 0.07 20.96 5.20
N VAL A 62 1.39 21.10 5.00
CA VAL A 62 2.17 20.10 4.24
C VAL A 62 2.38 18.81 5.01
N PRO A 63 2.93 18.81 6.25
CA PRO A 63 3.04 17.60 7.04
C PRO A 63 1.69 16.89 7.24
N LEU A 64 0.64 17.64 7.52
CA LEU A 64 -0.70 17.09 7.69
C LEU A 64 -1.21 16.40 6.42
N PHE A 65 -1.05 17.05 5.26
CA PHE A 65 -1.47 16.48 3.98
C PHE A 65 -0.73 15.19 3.65
N VAL A 66 0.61 15.18 3.79
CA VAL A 66 1.45 14.00 3.53
C VAL A 66 1.06 12.84 4.45
N MET A 67 0.81 13.13 5.74
CA MET A 67 0.37 12.12 6.72
C MET A 67 -1.03 11.60 6.40
N LEU A 68 -1.98 12.49 6.10
CA LEU A 68 -3.35 12.10 5.70
C LEU A 68 -3.35 11.22 4.47
N TYR A 69 -2.56 11.58 3.46
CA TYR A 69 -2.44 10.76 2.26
C TYR A 69 -1.86 9.37 2.59
N GLY A 70 -0.73 9.33 3.32
CA GLY A 70 -0.10 8.08 3.71
C GLY A 70 -1.02 7.16 4.51
N LEU A 71 -1.73 7.69 5.50
CA LEU A 71 -2.70 6.96 6.31
C LEU A 71 -3.96 6.61 5.51
N GLY A 72 -4.39 7.49 4.62
CA GLY A 72 -5.53 7.25 3.72
C GLY A 72 -5.33 6.03 2.82
N ILE A 73 -4.10 5.80 2.32
CA ILE A 73 -3.78 4.57 1.58
C ILE A 73 -3.98 3.33 2.45
N LEU A 74 -3.57 3.36 3.72
CA LEU A 74 -3.82 2.26 4.66
C LEU A 74 -5.31 2.04 4.90
N ALA A 75 -6.09 3.12 4.99
CA ALA A 75 -7.53 3.08 5.14
C ALA A 75 -8.28 2.75 3.82
N HIS A 76 -7.57 2.46 2.73
CA HIS A 76 -8.12 2.18 1.40
C HIS A 76 -8.91 3.33 0.77
N VAL A 77 -8.63 4.57 1.19
CA VAL A 77 -9.19 5.76 0.52
C VAL A 77 -8.56 5.86 -0.88
N PRO A 78 -9.36 6.10 -1.93
CA PRO A 78 -8.84 6.26 -3.28
C PRO A 78 -7.79 7.39 -3.36
N GLY A 79 -6.62 7.09 -3.92
CA GLY A 79 -5.54 8.07 -4.05
C GLY A 79 -5.91 9.31 -4.86
N SER A 80 -6.89 9.18 -5.78
CA SER A 80 -7.43 10.29 -6.57
C SER A 80 -8.02 11.42 -5.71
N VAL A 81 -8.62 11.10 -4.56
CA VAL A 81 -9.15 12.11 -3.62
C VAL A 81 -8.02 13.00 -3.12
N PHE A 82 -6.90 12.39 -2.72
CA PHE A 82 -5.74 13.15 -2.24
C PHE A 82 -5.04 13.91 -3.38
N VAL A 83 -4.99 13.34 -4.60
CA VAL A 83 -4.42 14.05 -5.76
C VAL A 83 -5.26 15.29 -6.08
N GLY A 84 -6.59 15.16 -6.13
CA GLY A 84 -7.49 16.30 -6.34
C GLY A 84 -7.34 17.35 -5.25
N ALA A 85 -7.39 16.94 -3.97
CA ALA A 85 -7.20 17.85 -2.84
C ALA A 85 -5.81 18.53 -2.85
N GLY A 86 -4.76 17.81 -3.23
CA GLY A 86 -3.40 18.33 -3.35
C GLY A 86 -3.26 19.40 -4.45
N VAL A 87 -3.86 19.14 -5.62
CA VAL A 87 -3.89 20.11 -6.73
C VAL A 87 -4.65 21.38 -6.33
N LEU A 88 -5.83 21.22 -5.70
CA LEU A 88 -6.66 22.36 -5.26
C LEU A 88 -6.05 23.14 -4.08
N ALA A 89 -5.30 22.46 -3.17
CA ALA A 89 -4.73 23.12 -2.00
C ALA A 89 -3.38 23.78 -2.26
N PHE A 90 -2.55 23.21 -3.17
CA PHE A 90 -1.16 23.60 -3.37
C PHE A 90 -0.82 24.00 -4.82
N GLY A 91 -1.79 23.87 -5.73
CA GLY A 91 -1.56 23.99 -7.18
C GLY A 91 -0.89 22.75 -7.78
N PRO A 92 -0.85 22.63 -9.13
CA PRO A 92 -0.38 21.42 -9.80
C PRO A 92 1.10 21.12 -9.54
N GLY A 93 1.97 22.12 -9.48
CA GLY A 93 3.41 21.94 -9.28
C GLY A 93 3.74 21.41 -7.86
N TRP A 94 3.38 22.16 -6.83
CA TRP A 94 3.62 21.73 -5.44
C TRP A 94 2.70 20.59 -5.01
N GLY A 95 1.48 20.55 -5.54
CA GLY A 95 0.58 19.43 -5.33
C GLY A 95 1.20 18.10 -5.77
N LEU A 96 1.87 18.07 -6.93
CA LEU A 96 2.61 16.90 -7.40
C LEU A 96 3.66 16.43 -6.38
N VAL A 97 4.47 17.38 -5.85
CA VAL A 97 5.53 17.05 -4.89
C VAL A 97 4.95 16.45 -3.61
N TRP A 98 3.93 17.08 -3.04
CA TRP A 98 3.34 16.63 -1.76
C TRP A 98 2.52 15.35 -1.93
N CYS A 99 1.79 15.20 -3.03
CA CYS A 99 1.12 13.95 -3.38
C CYS A 99 2.12 12.80 -3.56
N TYR A 100 3.26 13.06 -4.19
CA TYR A 100 4.30 12.07 -4.37
C TYR A 100 4.87 11.60 -3.03
N LEU A 101 5.20 12.53 -2.12
CA LEU A 101 5.68 12.18 -0.78
C LEU A 101 4.62 11.42 0.03
N GLY A 102 3.36 11.83 -0.03
CA GLY A 102 2.26 11.13 0.64
C GLY A 102 2.02 9.72 0.10
N ALA A 103 2.05 9.56 -1.22
CA ALA A 103 1.92 8.26 -1.86
C ALA A 103 3.08 7.32 -1.50
N LEU A 104 4.31 7.82 -1.48
CA LEU A 104 5.48 7.06 -1.03
C LEU A 104 5.35 6.66 0.43
N LEU A 105 4.98 7.61 1.31
CA LEU A 105 4.77 7.32 2.73
C LEU A 105 3.75 6.20 2.93
N GLY A 106 2.60 6.25 2.27
CA GLY A 106 1.58 5.22 2.35
C GLY A 106 2.05 3.85 1.85
N ASN A 107 2.81 3.84 0.76
CA ASN A 107 3.43 2.61 0.24
C ASN A 107 4.43 2.02 1.23
N LEU A 108 5.29 2.85 1.83
CA LEU A 108 6.30 2.43 2.80
C LEU A 108 5.66 1.95 4.11
N LEU A 109 4.65 2.66 4.61
CA LEU A 109 3.90 2.24 5.80
C LEU A 109 3.21 0.89 5.57
N SER A 110 2.53 0.73 4.43
CA SER A 110 1.86 -0.53 4.08
C SER A 110 2.84 -1.70 4.02
N PHE A 111 3.99 -1.51 3.38
CA PHE A 111 5.05 -2.50 3.30
C PHE A 111 5.65 -2.80 4.67
N GLY A 112 5.96 -1.75 5.45
CA GLY A 112 6.56 -1.86 6.77
C GLY A 112 5.68 -2.60 7.77
N ILE A 113 4.38 -2.29 7.83
CA ILE A 113 3.42 -2.95 8.74
C ILE A 113 3.40 -4.46 8.50
N VAL A 114 3.34 -4.91 7.24
CA VAL A 114 3.31 -6.33 6.91
C VAL A 114 4.62 -7.01 7.32
N ARG A 115 5.75 -6.36 7.09
CA ARG A 115 7.07 -6.90 7.46
C ARG A 115 7.30 -6.96 8.97
N LEU A 116 6.91 -5.92 9.70
CA LEU A 116 6.99 -5.85 11.16
C LEU A 116 6.07 -6.86 11.84
N ALA A 117 4.93 -7.18 11.23
CA ALA A 117 4.03 -8.24 11.71
C ALA A 117 4.65 -9.65 11.60
N GLY A 118 5.90 -9.75 11.16
CA GLY A 118 6.65 -11.01 11.12
C GLY A 118 6.24 -11.94 9.98
N TYR A 119 5.64 -11.39 8.94
CA TYR A 119 5.32 -12.16 7.75
C TYR A 119 6.59 -12.66 7.08
N ARG A 120 6.71 -13.97 7.02
CA ARG A 120 7.66 -14.63 6.12
C ARG A 120 7.03 -14.72 4.74
N PRO A 121 7.84 -14.63 3.68
CA PRO A 121 7.35 -14.78 2.32
C PRO A 121 6.46 -16.01 2.18
N LEU A 122 5.34 -15.85 1.51
CA LEU A 122 4.47 -16.97 1.19
C LEU A 122 5.28 -17.95 0.35
N ALA A 123 5.66 -19.07 0.95
CA ALA A 123 6.14 -20.21 0.20
C ALA A 123 4.96 -20.74 -0.64
N THR A 124 4.79 -20.20 -1.83
CA THR A 124 3.66 -20.49 -2.76
C THR A 124 3.78 -21.89 -3.37
N ARG A 125 4.28 -22.85 -2.59
CA ARG A 125 4.51 -24.23 -3.04
C ARG A 125 3.25 -24.95 -3.54
N SER A 126 2.08 -24.36 -3.31
CA SER A 126 0.80 -24.98 -3.70
C SER A 126 0.26 -24.51 -5.05
N TRP A 127 0.81 -23.46 -5.67
CA TRP A 127 0.29 -22.85 -6.90
C TRP A 127 1.43 -22.56 -7.87
N PRO A 128 1.73 -23.48 -8.82
CA PRO A 128 2.89 -23.38 -9.72
C PRO A 128 2.93 -22.10 -10.55
N MET A 129 1.77 -21.55 -10.89
CA MET A 129 1.67 -20.30 -11.66
C MET A 129 2.08 -19.08 -10.83
N LEU A 130 1.66 -19.02 -9.57
CA LEU A 130 2.06 -17.97 -8.62
C LEU A 130 3.54 -18.08 -8.29
N GLU A 131 4.05 -19.28 -8.09
CA GLU A 131 5.48 -19.52 -7.85
C GLU A 131 6.35 -18.96 -8.99
N ARG A 132 6.01 -19.21 -10.25
CA ARG A 132 6.72 -18.65 -11.41
C ARG A 132 6.66 -17.12 -11.45
N LEU A 133 5.52 -16.53 -11.09
CA LEU A 133 5.37 -15.09 -11.03
C LEU A 133 6.24 -14.50 -9.91
N PHE A 134 6.20 -15.09 -8.72
CA PHE A 134 7.03 -14.66 -7.59
C PHE A 134 8.52 -14.81 -7.88
N LEU A 135 8.96 -15.91 -8.49
CA LEU A 135 10.35 -16.10 -8.90
C LEU A 135 10.83 -15.02 -9.88
N ARG A 136 9.99 -14.64 -10.85
CA ARG A 136 10.30 -13.53 -11.77
C ARG A 136 10.38 -12.18 -11.06
N LEU A 137 9.50 -11.94 -10.09
CA LEU A 137 9.52 -10.71 -9.28
C LEU A 137 10.83 -10.58 -8.48
N VAL A 138 11.32 -11.69 -7.93
CA VAL A 138 12.54 -11.71 -7.10
C VAL A 138 13.81 -11.64 -7.94
N GLN A 139 13.82 -12.15 -9.18
CA GLN A 139 15.00 -12.10 -10.06
C GLN A 139 15.41 -10.67 -10.46
N ARG A 140 14.44 -9.77 -10.67
CA ARG A 140 14.70 -8.37 -11.00
C ARG A 140 13.79 -7.45 -10.17
N PRO A 141 13.98 -7.38 -8.84
CA PRO A 141 12.99 -6.86 -7.92
C PRO A 141 12.65 -5.38 -8.19
N THR A 142 13.64 -4.53 -8.44
CA THR A 142 13.41 -3.12 -8.74
C THR A 142 12.55 -2.93 -9.98
N ARG A 143 12.87 -3.61 -11.09
CA ARG A 143 12.12 -3.51 -12.35
C ARG A 143 10.70 -4.02 -12.20
N SER A 144 10.53 -5.11 -11.46
CA SER A 144 9.23 -5.71 -11.20
C SER A 144 8.35 -4.79 -10.36
N VAL A 145 8.89 -4.20 -9.29
CA VAL A 145 8.17 -3.22 -8.47
C VAL A 145 7.82 -1.99 -9.30
N THR A 146 8.75 -1.45 -10.09
CA THR A 146 8.50 -0.31 -10.98
C THR A 146 7.34 -0.60 -11.95
N ALA A 147 7.38 -1.74 -12.64
CA ALA A 147 6.32 -2.11 -13.60
C ALA A 147 4.95 -2.25 -12.92
N ILE A 148 4.90 -2.91 -11.75
CA ILE A 148 3.67 -3.04 -10.97
C ILE A 148 3.15 -1.66 -10.54
N ARG A 149 4.03 -0.75 -10.15
CA ARG A 149 3.68 0.61 -9.71
C ARG A 149 3.18 1.50 -10.83
N ILE A 150 3.66 1.32 -12.05
CA ILE A 150 3.11 2.04 -13.21
C ILE A 150 1.64 1.66 -13.44
N ILE A 151 1.28 0.39 -13.22
CA ILE A 151 -0.08 -0.10 -13.42
C ILE A 151 -0.95 0.14 -12.16
N PHE A 152 -0.39 -0.10 -10.97
CA PHE A 152 -1.07 -0.02 -9.68
C PHE A 152 -0.26 0.81 -8.67
N PRO A 153 -0.24 2.14 -8.77
CA PRO A 153 0.72 2.97 -8.04
C PRO A 153 0.52 3.00 -6.53
N THR A 154 -0.72 3.07 -6.04
CA THR A 154 -1.03 3.31 -4.63
C THR A 154 -2.16 2.42 -4.10
N THR A 155 -2.29 1.20 -4.61
CA THR A 155 -3.32 0.28 -4.14
C THR A 155 -2.82 -0.55 -2.96
N ALA A 156 -3.55 -0.51 -1.83
CA ALA A 156 -3.18 -1.23 -0.62
C ALA A 156 -3.03 -2.75 -0.83
N PRO A 157 -3.90 -3.46 -1.58
CA PRO A 157 -3.72 -4.89 -1.83
C PRO A 157 -2.40 -5.22 -2.51
N VAL A 158 -1.95 -4.39 -3.46
CA VAL A 158 -0.67 -4.58 -4.16
C VAL A 158 0.50 -4.32 -3.22
N ASN A 159 0.39 -3.31 -2.34
CA ASN A 159 1.39 -3.04 -1.31
C ASN A 159 1.60 -4.25 -0.39
N TYR A 160 0.49 -4.84 0.07
CA TYR A 160 0.53 -6.02 0.92
C TYR A 160 1.08 -7.24 0.18
N ALA A 161 0.66 -7.46 -1.08
CA ALA A 161 1.18 -8.55 -1.90
C ALA A 161 2.69 -8.44 -2.11
N LEU A 162 3.21 -7.24 -2.43
CA LEU A 162 4.65 -7.00 -2.56
C LEU A 162 5.40 -7.20 -1.25
N ALA A 163 4.81 -6.82 -0.11
CA ALA A 163 5.42 -7.02 1.21
C ALA A 163 5.52 -8.50 1.62
N LEU A 164 4.63 -9.35 1.09
CA LEU A 164 4.63 -10.80 1.29
C LEU A 164 5.63 -11.54 0.38
N THR A 165 6.31 -10.84 -0.56
CA THR A 165 7.37 -11.43 -1.40
C THR A 165 8.73 -11.35 -0.70
N ASP A 166 9.75 -12.06 -1.22
CA ASP A 166 11.15 -11.98 -0.76
C ASP A 166 11.89 -10.70 -1.24
N ILE A 167 11.17 -9.71 -1.75
CA ILE A 167 11.77 -8.46 -2.21
C ILE A 167 12.34 -7.69 -1.02
N ALA A 168 13.63 -7.37 -1.06
CA ALA A 168 14.29 -6.56 -0.05
C ALA A 168 13.78 -5.11 -0.06
N PHE A 169 13.90 -4.40 1.06
CA PHE A 169 13.44 -3.01 1.19
C PHE A 169 14.07 -2.05 0.15
N PRO A 170 15.40 -2.07 -0.12
CA PRO A 170 16.00 -1.13 -1.06
C PRO A 170 15.44 -1.22 -2.49
N PRO A 171 15.33 -2.40 -3.13
CA PRO A 171 14.73 -2.51 -4.45
C PRO A 171 13.22 -2.17 -4.46
N TYR A 172 12.49 -2.43 -3.36
CA TYR A 172 11.12 -1.98 -3.21
C TYR A 172 11.02 -0.44 -3.19
N LEU A 173 11.88 0.22 -2.40
CA LEU A 173 11.92 1.68 -2.31
C LEU A 173 12.23 2.30 -3.68
N VAL A 174 13.33 1.88 -4.33
CA VAL A 174 13.73 2.42 -5.64
C VAL A 174 12.65 2.17 -6.70
N GLY A 175 12.10 0.97 -6.73
CA GLY A 175 11.02 0.64 -7.67
C GLY A 175 9.75 1.46 -7.44
N SER A 176 9.43 1.78 -6.18
CA SER A 176 8.29 2.64 -5.84
C SER A 176 8.56 4.10 -6.17
N LEU A 177 9.76 4.62 -5.90
CA LEU A 177 10.17 5.97 -6.27
C LEU A 177 9.98 6.24 -7.77
N VAL A 178 10.46 5.33 -8.61
CA VAL A 178 10.37 5.49 -10.07
C VAL A 178 8.96 5.18 -10.59
N GLY A 179 8.35 4.12 -10.09
CA GLY A 179 7.11 3.58 -10.66
C GLY A 179 5.85 4.39 -10.35
N VAL A 180 5.82 5.15 -9.24
CA VAL A 180 4.66 5.99 -8.87
C VAL A 180 4.58 7.26 -9.71
N LEU A 181 5.74 7.80 -10.14
CA LEU A 181 5.81 9.09 -10.81
C LEU A 181 4.96 9.21 -12.10
N PRO A 182 5.04 8.29 -13.09
CA PRO A 182 4.36 8.50 -14.37
C PRO A 182 2.84 8.66 -14.21
N GLN A 183 2.23 7.80 -13.40
CA GLN A 183 0.80 7.84 -13.19
C GLN A 183 0.39 9.04 -12.33
N LEU A 184 1.18 9.39 -11.31
CA LEU A 184 0.90 10.54 -10.47
C LEU A 184 0.95 11.83 -11.27
N VAL A 185 1.96 11.99 -12.13
CA VAL A 185 2.05 13.13 -13.06
C VAL A 185 0.81 13.19 -13.94
N ALA A 186 0.42 12.07 -14.57
CA ALA A 186 -0.77 12.03 -15.41
C ALA A 186 -2.04 12.42 -14.63
N CYS A 187 -2.22 11.91 -13.40
CA CYS A 187 -3.36 12.26 -12.56
C CYS A 187 -3.37 13.75 -12.17
N VAL A 188 -2.24 14.28 -11.74
CA VAL A 188 -2.14 15.70 -11.34
C VAL A 188 -2.49 16.63 -12.51
N TRP A 189 -1.96 16.35 -13.70
CA TRP A 189 -2.29 17.13 -14.89
C TRP A 189 -3.74 16.98 -15.32
N LEU A 190 -4.30 15.78 -15.22
CA LEU A 190 -5.73 15.57 -15.47
C LEU A 190 -6.60 16.39 -14.50
N PHE A 191 -6.29 16.38 -13.21
CA PHE A 191 -7.03 17.18 -12.22
C PHE A 191 -6.82 18.67 -12.42
N ALA A 192 -5.60 19.11 -12.75
CA ALA A 192 -5.34 20.51 -13.06
C ALA A 192 -6.21 20.98 -14.24
N PHE A 193 -6.27 20.19 -15.31
CA PHE A 193 -7.09 20.51 -16.48
C PHE A 193 -8.61 20.52 -16.20
N VAL A 194 -9.07 19.69 -15.28
CA VAL A 194 -10.52 19.62 -14.91
C VAL A 194 -10.94 20.78 -14.02
N PHE A 195 -10.01 21.31 -13.20
CA PHE A 195 -10.30 22.35 -12.21
C PHE A 195 -9.86 23.78 -12.64
N GLU A 196 -9.21 23.93 -13.79
CA GLU A 196 -8.98 25.21 -14.48
C GLU A 196 -10.22 25.63 -15.29
#